data_b553be47c44ccf9b36526dd02543d1ba
#
_entry.id   b553be47c44ccf9b36526dd02543d1ba
#
_cell.length_a   1.000
_cell.length_b   1.000
_cell.length_c   1.000
_cell.angle_alpha   90.00
_cell.angle_beta   90.00
_cell.angle_gamma   90.00
#
_symmetry.space_group_name_H-M   'P 1'
#
loop_
_entity.id
_entity.type
_entity.pdbx_description
1 polymer ?
#
loop_
_entity_poly.entity_id
_entity_poly.type
_entity_poly.pdbx_seq_one_letter_code
_entity_poly.pdbx_strand_id
1 'polypeptide(L)'
;GRPARALLPGDIVKIVPDVVHWHGAAPDSWFSHLAVACNPATNENTWLEPVDDAQYAAATASVPSPASRLGEDARRRLAELFPGGIPELGDADPELFEIFGNFALGEVTAYGQLDTRTRMLCILASNIASQGRTAYRTTLEGALNAGVTPVEVKEALYQAVPYVGMAKVADFVGITNEVLEARGVTLPLAGQSTTSSADRFEKGLAVQRSIFGAERIDGMREAAPANQKHIQRYLSDNCFGDFLTRGGLD
;
A
#
# COMPACT_ATOMS: atom_id res chain seq x y z
N GLY A 1 -1.75 1.51 -37.94
CA GLY A 1 -1.28 2.13 -36.71
C GLY A 1 -1.37 1.17 -35.54
N ARG A 2 -0.81 1.51 -34.39
CA ARG A 2 -1.04 0.78 -33.14
C ARG A 2 -2.39 1.24 -32.54
N PRO A 3 -3.12 0.37 -31.81
CA PRO A 3 -4.30 0.81 -31.09
C PRO A 3 -3.99 1.94 -30.10
N ALA A 4 -4.98 2.79 -29.81
CA ALA A 4 -4.83 3.81 -28.79
C ALA A 4 -4.65 3.17 -27.41
N ARG A 5 -3.89 3.84 -26.56
CA ARG A 5 -3.69 3.45 -25.17
C ARG A 5 -4.33 4.49 -24.26
N ALA A 6 -5.11 4.04 -23.29
CA ALA A 6 -5.63 4.91 -22.25
C ALA A 6 -4.47 5.39 -21.35
N LEU A 7 -4.50 6.68 -20.99
CA LEU A 7 -3.58 7.29 -20.05
C LEU A 7 -4.37 7.78 -18.83
N LEU A 8 -3.78 7.63 -17.67
CA LEU A 8 -4.35 8.04 -16.38
C LEU A 8 -3.61 9.28 -15.85
N PRO A 9 -4.21 10.02 -14.92
CA PRO A 9 -3.53 11.11 -14.24
C PRO A 9 -2.21 10.63 -13.60
N GLY A 10 -1.11 11.31 -13.94
CA GLY A 10 0.23 10.95 -13.48
C GLY A 10 1.06 10.11 -14.46
N ASP A 11 0.45 9.59 -15.51
CA ASP A 11 1.18 8.85 -16.54
C ASP A 11 2.21 9.72 -17.26
N ILE A 12 3.37 9.16 -17.55
CA ILE A 12 4.44 9.77 -18.32
C ILE A 12 4.68 8.95 -19.58
N VAL A 13 4.53 9.59 -20.73
CA VAL A 13 4.81 8.97 -22.03
C VAL A 13 6.04 9.60 -22.64
N LYS A 14 7.05 8.77 -22.94
CA LYS A 14 8.21 9.19 -23.71
C LYS A 14 7.96 8.92 -25.19
N ILE A 15 7.90 9.98 -25.97
CA ILE A 15 7.81 9.91 -27.43
C ILE A 15 9.24 10.02 -27.98
N VAL A 16 9.66 8.98 -28.71
CA VAL A 16 10.99 8.97 -29.35
C VAL A 16 10.92 9.68 -30.70
N PRO A 17 12.06 10.14 -31.26
CA PRO A 17 12.09 10.80 -32.57
C PRO A 17 11.43 9.96 -33.68
N ASP A 18 10.87 10.65 -34.67
CA ASP A 18 10.25 10.09 -35.87
C ASP A 18 9.00 9.22 -35.65
N VAL A 19 8.35 9.38 -34.49
CA VAL A 19 7.08 8.69 -34.20
C VAL A 19 5.89 9.58 -34.50
N VAL A 20 5.08 9.14 -35.45
CA VAL A 20 3.76 9.74 -35.69
C VAL A 20 2.80 9.26 -34.61
N HIS A 21 2.25 10.18 -33.87
CA HIS A 21 1.32 9.91 -32.78
C HIS A 21 0.23 10.98 -32.68
N TRP A 22 -0.81 10.67 -31.96
CA TRP A 22 -1.81 11.64 -31.54
C TRP A 22 -2.16 11.41 -30.06
N HIS A 23 -2.75 12.41 -29.42
CA HIS A 23 -3.28 12.35 -28.07
C HIS A 23 -4.55 13.19 -28.00
N GLY A 24 -5.46 12.80 -27.10
CA GLY A 24 -6.75 13.46 -26.95
C GLY A 24 -7.49 12.99 -25.71
N ALA A 25 -8.60 13.67 -25.40
CA ALA A 25 -9.47 13.30 -24.30
C ALA A 25 -10.17 11.97 -24.56
N ALA A 26 -10.61 11.28 -23.50
CA ALA A 26 -11.58 10.19 -23.61
C ALA A 26 -12.96 10.73 -24.03
N PRO A 27 -13.85 9.89 -24.58
CA PRO A 27 -15.13 10.37 -25.14
C PRO A 27 -16.02 11.13 -24.15
N ASP A 28 -15.84 10.88 -22.86
CA ASP A 28 -16.69 11.36 -21.76
C ASP A 28 -15.97 12.27 -20.78
N SER A 29 -14.73 12.69 -21.08
CA SER A 29 -13.94 13.49 -20.16
C SER A 29 -13.12 14.59 -20.83
N TRP A 30 -12.71 15.57 -20.04
CA TRP A 30 -11.70 16.54 -20.40
C TRP A 30 -10.31 15.98 -20.06
N PHE A 31 -9.30 16.50 -20.75
CA PHE A 31 -7.93 16.09 -20.59
C PHE A 31 -7.01 17.30 -20.65
N SER A 32 -6.01 17.29 -19.80
CA SER A 32 -4.89 18.23 -19.85
C SER A 32 -3.58 17.51 -19.65
N HIS A 33 -2.52 17.94 -20.30
CA HIS A 33 -1.19 17.35 -20.18
C HIS A 33 -0.10 18.41 -20.22
N LEU A 34 1.07 18.06 -19.70
CA LEU A 34 2.28 18.85 -19.80
C LEU A 34 3.20 18.20 -20.84
N ALA A 35 3.49 18.94 -21.91
CA ALA A 35 4.48 18.51 -22.91
C ALA A 35 5.86 19.10 -22.55
N VAL A 36 6.85 18.23 -22.42
CA VAL A 36 8.24 18.62 -22.18
C VAL A 36 9.08 18.28 -23.39
N ALA A 37 9.57 19.30 -24.08
CA ALA A 37 10.48 19.12 -25.22
C ALA A 37 11.93 19.07 -24.70
N CYS A 38 12.61 17.96 -25.02
CA CYS A 38 14.06 17.84 -24.80
C CYS A 38 14.81 18.46 -26.01
N ASN A 39 15.89 19.18 -25.75
CA ASN A 39 16.71 19.84 -26.76
C ASN A 39 15.92 20.81 -27.70
N PRO A 40 15.31 21.86 -27.16
CA PRO A 40 14.41 22.72 -27.93
C PRO A 40 15.05 23.41 -29.13
N ALA A 41 16.38 23.49 -29.19
CA ALA A 41 17.11 24.04 -30.33
C ALA A 41 17.13 23.12 -31.55
N THR A 42 16.87 21.83 -31.40
CA THR A 42 16.97 20.80 -32.46
C THR A 42 15.71 19.95 -32.59
N ASN A 43 14.74 20.11 -31.67
CA ASN A 43 13.49 19.36 -31.68
C ASN A 43 12.43 20.13 -32.46
N GLU A 44 11.95 19.56 -33.55
CA GLU A 44 10.90 20.10 -34.39
C GLU A 44 9.70 19.15 -34.41
N ASN A 45 8.49 19.68 -34.26
CA ASN A 45 7.25 18.95 -34.39
C ASN A 45 6.57 19.31 -35.70
N THR A 46 6.34 18.32 -36.55
CA THR A 46 5.57 18.45 -37.77
C THR A 46 4.12 18.09 -37.48
N TRP A 47 3.21 19.05 -37.55
CA TRP A 47 1.77 18.80 -37.41
C TRP A 47 1.22 18.23 -38.70
N LEU A 48 0.55 17.11 -38.60
CA LEU A 48 -0.13 16.44 -39.69
C LEU A 48 -1.63 16.80 -39.67
N GLU A 49 -2.42 16.08 -40.49
CA GLU A 49 -3.86 16.25 -40.52
C GLU A 49 -4.52 15.93 -39.17
N PRO A 50 -5.60 16.61 -38.80
CA PRO A 50 -6.38 16.27 -37.61
C PRO A 50 -6.92 14.85 -37.67
N VAL A 51 -6.96 14.17 -36.52
CA VAL A 51 -7.65 12.87 -36.38
C VAL A 51 -9.15 13.13 -36.51
N ASP A 52 -9.79 12.49 -37.49
CA ASP A 52 -11.24 12.60 -37.66
C ASP A 52 -12.02 11.70 -36.67
N ASP A 53 -13.33 11.95 -36.57
CA ASP A 53 -14.19 11.22 -35.62
C ASP A 53 -14.22 9.71 -35.88
N ALA A 54 -14.12 9.28 -37.12
CA ALA A 54 -14.13 7.88 -37.48
C ALA A 54 -12.80 7.19 -37.10
N GLN A 55 -11.67 7.88 -37.32
CA GLN A 55 -10.35 7.41 -36.89
C GLN A 55 -10.26 7.35 -35.36
N TYR A 56 -10.77 8.37 -34.69
CA TYR A 56 -10.84 8.42 -33.23
C TYR A 56 -11.71 7.28 -32.67
N ALA A 57 -12.93 7.11 -33.18
CA ALA A 57 -13.83 6.05 -32.78
C ALA A 57 -13.23 4.65 -33.01
N ALA A 58 -12.58 4.43 -34.17
CA ALA A 58 -11.95 3.16 -34.47
C ALA A 58 -10.75 2.88 -33.55
N ALA A 59 -9.96 3.89 -33.21
CA ALA A 59 -8.82 3.76 -32.33
C ALA A 59 -9.20 3.54 -30.85
N THR A 60 -10.32 4.11 -30.41
CA THR A 60 -10.80 4.02 -29.03
C THR A 60 -11.79 2.88 -28.78
N ALA A 61 -12.46 2.36 -29.83
CA ALA A 61 -13.45 1.29 -29.72
C ALA A 61 -12.91 -0.04 -29.15
N SER A 62 -11.60 -0.26 -29.18
CA SER A 62 -10.97 -1.52 -28.80
C SER A 62 -10.10 -1.45 -27.55
N VAL A 63 -10.14 -0.35 -26.82
CA VAL A 63 -9.38 -0.19 -25.57
C VAL A 63 -10.36 -0.20 -24.39
N PRO A 64 -10.74 -1.38 -23.86
CA PRO A 64 -11.38 -1.42 -22.58
C PRO A 64 -10.38 -0.86 -21.56
N SER A 65 -10.77 0.16 -20.80
CA SER A 65 -10.00 0.52 -19.59
C SER A 65 -9.83 -0.75 -18.75
N PRO A 66 -8.65 -1.07 -18.25
CA PRO A 66 -8.48 -2.21 -17.34
C PRO A 66 -9.51 -2.21 -16.20
N ALA A 67 -9.86 -1.02 -15.69
CA ALA A 67 -10.93 -0.86 -14.72
C ALA A 67 -12.33 -1.24 -15.25
N SER A 68 -12.57 -1.22 -16.57
CA SER A 68 -13.87 -1.60 -17.16
C SER A 68 -14.17 -3.10 -17.09
N ARG A 69 -13.17 -3.93 -16.85
CA ARG A 69 -13.29 -5.38 -16.69
C ARG A 69 -13.65 -5.79 -15.26
N LEU A 70 -13.49 -4.86 -14.31
CA LEU A 70 -13.86 -5.10 -12.93
C LEU A 70 -15.37 -5.00 -12.73
N GLY A 71 -15.91 -5.82 -11.83
CA GLY A 71 -17.28 -5.70 -11.34
C GLY A 71 -17.50 -4.35 -10.62
N GLU A 72 -18.75 -3.97 -10.41
CA GLU A 72 -19.09 -2.66 -9.84
C GLU A 72 -18.48 -2.42 -8.47
N ASP A 73 -18.55 -3.40 -7.57
CA ASP A 73 -17.97 -3.31 -6.23
C ASP A 73 -16.45 -3.17 -6.25
N ALA A 74 -15.77 -3.95 -7.10
CA ALA A 74 -14.32 -3.87 -7.25
C ALA A 74 -13.89 -2.51 -7.82
N ARG A 75 -14.61 -1.96 -8.80
CA ARG A 75 -14.35 -0.63 -9.36
C ARG A 75 -14.54 0.47 -8.33
N ARG A 76 -15.63 0.42 -7.57
CA ARG A 76 -15.89 1.40 -6.51
C ARG A 76 -14.75 1.41 -5.48
N ARG A 77 -14.32 0.23 -5.02
CA ARG A 77 -13.21 0.13 -4.06
C ARG A 77 -11.87 0.52 -4.65
N LEU A 78 -11.62 0.16 -5.90
CA LEU A 78 -10.43 0.61 -6.59
C LEU A 78 -10.35 2.14 -6.64
N ALA A 79 -11.44 2.81 -7.00
CA ALA A 79 -11.51 4.26 -7.05
C ALA A 79 -11.38 4.92 -5.66
N GLU A 80 -11.92 4.29 -4.62
CA GLU A 80 -11.82 4.73 -3.23
C GLU A 80 -10.36 4.66 -2.71
N LEU A 81 -9.71 3.52 -2.91
CA LEU A 81 -8.36 3.28 -2.41
C LEU A 81 -7.28 3.93 -3.29
N PHE A 82 -7.51 3.97 -4.59
CA PHE A 82 -6.55 4.42 -5.59
C PHE A 82 -7.22 5.35 -6.60
N PRO A 83 -7.54 6.59 -6.22
CA PRO A 83 -8.23 7.53 -7.10
C PRO A 83 -7.44 7.88 -8.37
N GLY A 84 -6.11 7.67 -8.38
CA GLY A 84 -5.24 7.78 -9.55
C GLY A 84 -5.10 6.48 -10.37
N GLY A 85 -5.83 5.41 -10.01
CA GLY A 85 -5.65 4.07 -10.56
C GLY A 85 -4.45 3.33 -9.95
N ILE A 86 -4.24 2.09 -10.36
CA ILE A 86 -3.01 1.33 -10.10
C ILE A 86 -2.30 1.21 -11.45
N PRO A 87 -1.30 2.06 -11.74
CA PRO A 87 -0.54 1.98 -12.98
C PRO A 87 0.15 0.60 -13.09
N GLU A 88 0.43 0.17 -14.31
CA GLU A 88 1.27 -0.98 -14.65
C GLU A 88 0.59 -2.35 -14.64
N LEU A 89 -0.14 -2.75 -13.57
CA LEU A 89 -0.71 -4.10 -13.49
C LEU A 89 -1.82 -4.33 -14.52
N GLY A 90 -2.70 -3.36 -14.70
CA GLY A 90 -3.85 -3.48 -15.62
C GLY A 90 -3.46 -3.43 -17.10
N ASP A 91 -2.38 -2.73 -17.43
CA ASP A 91 -1.94 -2.55 -18.83
C ASP A 91 -1.13 -3.73 -19.33
N ALA A 92 -0.21 -4.25 -18.49
CA ALA A 92 0.66 -5.34 -18.86
C ALA A 92 -0.01 -6.70 -18.75
N ASP A 93 -0.82 -6.89 -17.70
CA ASP A 93 -1.46 -8.17 -17.36
C ASP A 93 -2.96 -8.00 -17.07
N PRO A 94 -3.78 -7.60 -18.08
CA PRO A 94 -5.18 -7.23 -17.88
C PRO A 94 -6.05 -8.38 -17.36
N GLU A 95 -5.76 -9.62 -17.73
CA GLU A 95 -6.50 -10.79 -17.25
C GLU A 95 -6.21 -11.07 -15.77
N LEU A 96 -4.95 -11.00 -15.36
CA LEU A 96 -4.56 -11.12 -13.96
C LEU A 96 -5.16 -9.99 -13.12
N PHE A 97 -5.15 -8.77 -13.64
CA PHE A 97 -5.76 -7.63 -12.98
C PHE A 97 -7.27 -7.82 -12.79
N GLU A 98 -7.98 -8.33 -13.81
CA GLU A 98 -9.40 -8.63 -13.75
C GLU A 98 -9.71 -9.69 -12.68
N ILE A 99 -9.02 -10.83 -12.73
CA ILE A 99 -9.21 -11.94 -11.78
C ILE A 99 -8.90 -11.48 -10.35
N PHE A 100 -7.73 -10.91 -10.13
CA PHE A 100 -7.29 -10.51 -8.79
C PHE A 100 -8.10 -9.34 -8.25
N GLY A 101 -8.39 -8.34 -9.08
CA GLY A 101 -9.15 -7.16 -8.68
C GLY A 101 -10.60 -7.51 -8.30
N ASN A 102 -11.28 -8.35 -9.08
CA ASN A 102 -12.63 -8.80 -8.74
C ASN A 102 -12.63 -9.62 -7.45
N PHE A 103 -11.69 -10.52 -7.27
CA PHE A 103 -11.59 -11.33 -6.06
C PHE A 103 -11.22 -10.46 -4.83
N ALA A 104 -10.09 -9.74 -4.89
CA ALA A 104 -9.55 -9.03 -3.74
C ALA A 104 -10.38 -7.79 -3.35
N LEU A 105 -10.81 -7.00 -4.32
CA LEU A 105 -11.55 -5.76 -4.08
C LEU A 105 -13.08 -5.95 -4.11
N GLY A 106 -13.58 -6.96 -4.80
CA GLY A 106 -15.01 -7.30 -4.86
C GLY A 106 -15.38 -8.33 -3.81
N GLU A 107 -15.10 -9.60 -4.09
CA GLU A 107 -15.63 -10.74 -3.33
C GLU A 107 -15.12 -10.77 -1.88
N VAL A 108 -13.80 -10.68 -1.66
CA VAL A 108 -13.21 -10.73 -0.31
C VAL A 108 -13.66 -9.57 0.55
N THR A 109 -13.81 -8.38 -0.03
CA THR A 109 -14.22 -7.20 0.73
C THR A 109 -15.71 -7.17 1.04
N ALA A 110 -16.53 -7.86 0.25
CA ALA A 110 -17.94 -8.00 0.51
C ALA A 110 -18.23 -9.00 1.64
N TYR A 111 -17.26 -9.86 1.98
CA TYR A 111 -17.43 -10.86 3.02
C TYR A 111 -16.95 -10.34 4.38
N GLY A 112 -17.79 -10.51 5.40
CA GLY A 112 -17.48 -10.14 6.78
C GLY A 112 -17.72 -8.66 7.09
N GLN A 113 -17.38 -8.27 8.33
CA GLN A 113 -17.67 -6.94 8.88
C GLN A 113 -16.40 -6.12 9.17
N LEU A 114 -15.24 -6.58 8.67
CA LEU A 114 -14.00 -5.85 8.87
C LEU A 114 -14.02 -4.55 8.08
N ASP A 115 -13.89 -3.43 8.75
CA ASP A 115 -13.85 -2.12 8.09
C ASP A 115 -12.59 -1.97 7.21
N THR A 116 -12.64 -1.04 6.26
CA THR A 116 -11.58 -0.84 5.27
C THR A 116 -10.24 -0.50 5.92
N ARG A 117 -10.23 0.35 6.96
CA ARG A 117 -9.02 0.79 7.67
C ARG A 117 -8.30 -0.39 8.32
N THR A 118 -9.02 -1.17 9.14
CA THR A 118 -8.48 -2.37 9.79
C THR A 118 -8.00 -3.41 8.78
N ARG A 119 -8.77 -3.61 7.70
CA ARG A 119 -8.38 -4.50 6.61
C ARG A 119 -7.06 -4.08 5.96
N MET A 120 -6.88 -2.78 5.69
CA MET A 120 -5.65 -2.27 5.09
C MET A 120 -4.44 -2.44 6.02
N LEU A 121 -4.60 -2.25 7.33
CA LEU A 121 -3.56 -2.53 8.32
C LEU A 121 -3.16 -4.02 8.33
N CYS A 122 -4.13 -4.93 8.26
CA CYS A 122 -3.87 -6.37 8.16
C CYS A 122 -3.12 -6.73 6.86
N ILE A 123 -3.47 -6.11 5.72
CA ILE A 123 -2.80 -6.35 4.44
C ILE A 123 -1.37 -5.79 4.49
N LEU A 124 -1.14 -4.61 5.10
CA LEU A 124 0.21 -4.07 5.32
C LEU A 124 1.07 -5.04 6.14
N ALA A 125 0.56 -5.55 7.26
CA ALA A 125 1.25 -6.53 8.09
C ALA A 125 1.56 -7.83 7.31
N SER A 126 0.61 -8.30 6.49
CA SER A 126 0.81 -9.46 5.61
C SER A 126 1.90 -9.23 4.57
N ASN A 127 1.94 -8.05 3.94
CA ASN A 127 2.99 -7.69 2.98
C ASN A 127 4.38 -7.65 3.64
N ILE A 128 4.49 -7.15 4.87
CA ILE A 128 5.74 -7.19 5.63
C ILE A 128 6.16 -8.65 5.89
N ALA A 129 5.26 -9.48 6.36
CA ALA A 129 5.54 -10.88 6.67
C ALA A 129 5.97 -11.68 5.43
N SER A 130 5.32 -11.44 4.28
CA SER A 130 5.64 -12.07 2.99
C SER A 130 6.78 -11.40 2.21
N GLN A 131 7.37 -10.32 2.72
CA GLN A 131 8.44 -9.54 2.09
C GLN A 131 8.04 -8.92 0.73
N GLY A 132 6.77 -8.61 0.57
CA GLY A 132 6.19 -8.04 -0.65
C GLY A 132 6.36 -6.52 -0.72
N ARG A 133 7.55 -6.01 -0.99
CA ARG A 133 7.88 -4.57 -0.93
C ARG A 133 7.05 -3.70 -1.88
N THR A 134 6.91 -4.14 -3.14
CA THR A 134 6.11 -3.42 -4.14
C THR A 134 4.63 -3.39 -3.73
N ALA A 135 4.07 -4.55 -3.34
CA ALA A 135 2.71 -4.64 -2.86
C ALA A 135 2.50 -3.80 -1.58
N TYR A 136 3.49 -3.77 -0.69
CA TYR A 136 3.44 -2.92 0.51
C TYR A 136 3.34 -1.44 0.17
N ARG A 137 4.19 -0.92 -0.74
CA ARG A 137 4.13 0.49 -1.17
C ARG A 137 2.76 0.84 -1.73
N THR A 138 2.23 0.03 -2.63
CA THR A 138 0.90 0.23 -3.20
C THR A 138 -0.19 0.18 -2.12
N THR A 139 -0.14 -0.83 -1.23
CA THR A 139 -1.11 -0.96 -0.14
C THR A 139 -1.03 0.22 0.83
N LEU A 140 0.17 0.73 1.11
CA LEU A 140 0.37 1.89 1.98
C LEU A 140 -0.31 3.16 1.42
N GLU A 141 -0.17 3.40 0.12
CA GLU A 141 -0.88 4.50 -0.54
C GLU A 141 -2.40 4.36 -0.39
N GLY A 142 -2.94 3.17 -0.65
CA GLY A 142 -4.36 2.87 -0.46
C GLY A 142 -4.82 2.98 0.99
N ALA A 143 -4.01 2.54 1.93
CA ALA A 143 -4.30 2.65 3.37
C ALA A 143 -4.42 4.11 3.82
N LEU A 144 -3.49 4.95 3.41
CA LEU A 144 -3.51 6.39 3.70
C LEU A 144 -4.72 7.09 3.04
N ASN A 145 -5.10 6.69 1.82
CA ASN A 145 -6.30 7.18 1.16
C ASN A 145 -7.58 6.74 1.89
N ALA A 146 -7.59 5.54 2.48
CA ALA A 146 -8.69 5.03 3.31
C ALA A 146 -8.74 5.61 4.73
N GLY A 147 -7.88 6.58 5.04
CA GLY A 147 -7.87 7.27 6.33
C GLY A 147 -7.06 6.58 7.44
N VAL A 148 -6.25 5.57 7.11
CA VAL A 148 -5.23 5.05 8.04
C VAL A 148 -4.22 6.17 8.31
N THR A 149 -3.98 6.46 9.58
CA THR A 149 -3.07 7.54 9.97
C THR A 149 -1.59 7.14 9.84
N PRO A 150 -0.68 8.11 9.68
CA PRO A 150 0.76 7.84 9.71
C PRO A 150 1.23 7.12 10.98
N VAL A 151 0.62 7.41 12.12
CA VAL A 151 0.93 6.76 13.40
C VAL A 151 0.57 5.27 13.34
N GLU A 152 -0.64 4.94 12.90
CA GLU A 152 -1.09 3.55 12.79
C GLU A 152 -0.24 2.72 11.83
N VAL A 153 0.12 3.31 10.69
CA VAL A 153 1.05 2.66 9.75
C VAL A 153 2.38 2.33 10.43
N LYS A 154 2.95 3.29 11.17
CA LYS A 154 4.20 3.08 11.92
C LYS A 154 4.06 2.03 13.00
N GLU A 155 2.95 2.05 13.73
CA GLU A 155 2.73 1.09 14.80
C GLU A 155 2.48 -0.33 14.25
N ALA A 156 1.76 -0.49 13.14
CA ALA A 156 1.63 -1.78 12.45
C ALA A 156 3.00 -2.33 12.00
N LEU A 157 3.89 -1.44 11.51
CA LEU A 157 5.25 -1.77 11.14
C LEU A 157 6.09 -2.20 12.37
N TYR A 158 5.97 -1.47 13.48
CA TYR A 158 6.68 -1.78 14.72
C TYR A 158 6.20 -3.10 15.32
N GLN A 159 4.89 -3.36 15.31
CA GLN A 159 4.32 -4.62 15.76
C GLN A 159 4.84 -5.83 14.97
N ALA A 160 5.26 -5.66 13.73
CA ALA A 160 5.84 -6.77 12.95
C ALA A 160 7.23 -7.21 13.46
N VAL A 161 7.99 -6.31 14.12
CA VAL A 161 9.38 -6.57 14.54
C VAL A 161 9.51 -7.82 15.42
N PRO A 162 8.75 -8.00 16.50
CA PRO A 162 8.90 -9.17 17.36
C PRO A 162 8.49 -10.50 16.69
N TYR A 163 7.75 -10.45 15.58
CA TYR A 163 7.27 -11.64 14.87
C TYR A 163 8.17 -12.06 13.71
N VAL A 164 8.65 -11.11 12.90
CA VAL A 164 9.43 -11.42 11.70
C VAL A 164 10.90 -10.99 11.79
N GLY A 165 11.26 -10.23 12.80
CA GLY A 165 12.61 -9.74 13.06
C GLY A 165 12.93 -8.42 12.35
N MET A 166 13.76 -7.58 12.99
CA MET A 166 14.13 -6.24 12.50
C MET A 166 14.75 -6.28 11.10
N ALA A 167 15.54 -7.29 10.77
CA ALA A 167 16.18 -7.42 9.47
C ALA A 167 15.16 -7.48 8.31
N LYS A 168 14.00 -8.12 8.54
CA LYS A 168 12.92 -8.19 7.55
C LYS A 168 12.05 -6.93 7.51
N VAL A 169 12.03 -6.16 8.59
CA VAL A 169 11.20 -4.95 8.71
C VAL A 169 11.93 -3.70 8.19
N ALA A 170 13.26 -3.69 8.21
CA ALA A 170 14.08 -2.50 7.94
C ALA A 170 13.75 -1.82 6.60
N ASP A 171 13.60 -2.59 5.53
CA ASP A 171 13.29 -2.03 4.20
C ASP A 171 11.92 -1.35 4.17
N PHE A 172 10.96 -1.91 4.89
CA PHE A 172 9.61 -1.33 4.98
C PHE A 172 9.59 -0.02 5.79
N VAL A 173 10.51 0.14 6.74
CA VAL A 173 10.71 1.44 7.43
C VAL A 173 11.12 2.51 6.43
N GLY A 174 12.07 2.21 5.54
CA GLY A 174 12.50 3.11 4.46
C GLY A 174 11.34 3.48 3.54
N ILE A 175 10.64 2.48 2.99
CA ILE A 175 9.47 2.69 2.11
C ILE A 175 8.41 3.55 2.79
N THR A 176 8.12 3.28 4.06
CA THR A 176 7.12 4.04 4.81
C THR A 176 7.52 5.50 4.97
N ASN A 177 8.79 5.77 5.33
CA ASN A 177 9.28 7.13 5.47
C ASN A 177 9.19 7.91 4.16
N GLU A 178 9.66 7.33 3.06
CA GLU A 178 9.58 7.94 1.73
C GLU A 178 8.14 8.32 1.35
N VAL A 179 7.18 7.40 1.53
CA VAL A 179 5.77 7.67 1.19
C VAL A 179 5.18 8.74 2.10
N LEU A 180 5.45 8.70 3.40
CA LEU A 180 4.94 9.72 4.33
C LEU A 180 5.51 11.10 4.05
N GLU A 181 6.82 11.21 3.80
CA GLU A 181 7.48 12.48 3.44
C GLU A 181 6.95 13.03 2.11
N ALA A 182 6.75 12.18 1.10
CA ALA A 182 6.15 12.57 -0.18
C ALA A 182 4.72 13.12 -0.03
N ARG A 183 4.01 12.71 1.03
CA ARG A 183 2.68 13.24 1.40
C ARG A 183 2.74 14.44 2.35
N GLY A 184 3.92 15.00 2.60
CA GLY A 184 4.11 16.18 3.44
C GLY A 184 4.07 15.89 4.95
N VAL A 185 4.18 14.63 5.36
CA VAL A 185 4.24 14.27 6.78
C VAL A 185 5.63 14.54 7.33
N THR A 186 5.72 15.36 8.37
CA THR A 186 6.99 15.65 9.04
C THR A 186 7.41 14.47 9.94
N LEU A 187 8.60 13.98 9.76
CA LEU A 187 9.21 12.95 10.60
C LEU A 187 10.28 13.55 11.53
N PRO A 188 10.51 12.97 12.73
CA PRO A 188 9.83 11.80 13.30
C PRO A 188 8.43 12.13 13.82
N LEU A 189 7.55 11.12 13.81
CA LEU A 189 6.25 11.22 14.48
C LEU A 189 6.40 11.21 16.01
N ALA A 190 5.39 11.70 16.72
CA ALA A 190 5.34 11.58 18.18
C ALA A 190 5.43 10.12 18.62
N GLY A 191 6.26 9.83 19.61
CA GLY A 191 6.46 8.49 20.14
C GLY A 191 5.19 7.95 20.82
N GLN A 192 4.93 6.66 20.64
CA GLN A 192 3.76 5.96 21.21
C GLN A 192 4.15 5.01 22.36
N SER A 193 5.39 5.06 22.83
CA SER A 193 5.84 4.22 23.96
C SER A 193 5.09 4.59 25.25
N THR A 194 4.57 3.57 25.94
CA THR A 194 3.91 3.68 27.25
C THR A 194 4.78 3.13 28.38
N THR A 195 5.96 2.60 28.03
CA THR A 195 6.88 1.94 28.95
C THR A 195 8.24 2.63 28.99
N SER A 196 8.98 2.34 30.04
CA SER A 196 10.38 2.70 30.24
C SER A 196 11.21 1.46 30.56
N SER A 197 12.53 1.60 30.58
CA SER A 197 13.42 0.49 30.99
C SER A 197 13.14 -0.01 32.42
N ALA A 198 12.52 0.81 33.26
CA ALA A 198 12.23 0.47 34.65
C ALA A 198 10.96 -0.37 34.82
N ASP A 199 9.94 -0.16 33.94
CA ASP A 199 8.60 -0.75 34.12
C ASP A 199 8.12 -1.66 32.97
N ARG A 200 8.91 -1.77 31.88
CA ARG A 200 8.57 -2.57 30.69
C ARG A 200 8.26 -4.03 31.00
N PHE A 201 9.00 -4.63 31.95
CA PHE A 201 8.78 -6.01 32.34
C PHE A 201 7.43 -6.20 33.01
N GLU A 202 7.12 -5.42 34.04
CA GLU A 202 5.89 -5.57 34.81
C GLU A 202 4.65 -5.29 33.96
N LYS A 203 4.72 -4.23 33.15
CA LYS A 203 3.65 -3.88 32.22
C LYS A 203 3.45 -4.96 31.14
N GLY A 204 4.53 -5.44 30.55
CA GLY A 204 4.47 -6.49 29.55
C GLY A 204 3.97 -7.83 30.12
N LEU A 205 4.39 -8.18 31.32
CA LEU A 205 3.87 -9.37 32.02
C LEU A 205 2.38 -9.24 32.33
N ALA A 206 1.91 -8.05 32.72
CA ALA A 206 0.50 -7.80 32.96
C ALA A 206 -0.33 -7.99 31.68
N VAL A 207 0.14 -7.44 30.53
CA VAL A 207 -0.51 -7.63 29.24
C VAL A 207 -0.49 -9.10 28.83
N GLN A 208 0.64 -9.79 28.99
CA GLN A 208 0.75 -11.21 28.68
C GLN A 208 -0.24 -12.07 29.50
N ARG A 209 -0.37 -11.75 30.78
CA ARG A 209 -1.34 -12.41 31.68
C ARG A 209 -2.79 -12.13 31.29
N SER A 210 -3.09 -10.92 30.85
CA SER A 210 -4.45 -10.55 30.44
C SER A 210 -4.89 -11.29 29.15
N ILE A 211 -3.97 -11.55 28.24
CA ILE A 211 -4.24 -12.22 26.96
C ILE A 211 -4.33 -13.75 27.14
N PHE A 212 -3.40 -14.35 27.87
CA PHE A 212 -3.22 -15.80 27.91
C PHE A 212 -3.65 -16.45 29.24
N GLY A 213 -4.05 -15.67 30.23
CA GLY A 213 -4.37 -16.12 31.59
C GLY A 213 -3.17 -16.14 32.52
N ALA A 214 -3.34 -15.57 33.73
CA ALA A 214 -2.26 -15.42 34.71
C ALA A 214 -1.70 -16.78 35.15
N GLU A 215 -2.56 -17.74 35.51
CA GLU A 215 -2.14 -19.08 35.95
C GLU A 215 -1.25 -19.78 34.92
N ARG A 216 -1.64 -19.69 33.64
CA ARG A 216 -0.87 -20.28 32.54
C ARG A 216 0.50 -19.66 32.38
N ILE A 217 0.55 -18.32 32.41
CA ILE A 217 1.82 -17.58 32.22
C ILE A 217 2.75 -17.79 33.41
N ASP A 218 2.24 -17.73 34.62
CA ASP A 218 3.05 -17.95 35.81
C ASP A 218 3.56 -19.38 35.91
N GLY A 219 2.72 -20.39 35.61
CA GLY A 219 3.14 -21.79 35.55
C GLY A 219 4.21 -22.06 34.49
N MET A 220 4.08 -21.46 33.30
CA MET A 220 5.13 -21.56 32.27
C MET A 220 6.48 -20.93 32.73
N ARG A 221 6.42 -19.82 33.47
CA ARG A 221 7.61 -19.12 33.98
C ARG A 221 8.29 -19.91 35.09
N GLU A 222 7.51 -20.49 36.00
CA GLU A 222 8.02 -21.35 37.07
C GLU A 222 8.66 -22.63 36.53
N ALA A 223 7.98 -23.27 35.59
CA ALA A 223 8.45 -24.53 34.97
C ALA A 223 9.64 -24.33 34.03
N ALA A 224 9.97 -23.10 33.62
CA ALA A 224 11.07 -22.85 32.70
C ALA A 224 12.42 -23.25 33.29
N PRO A 225 13.24 -24.03 32.58
CA PRO A 225 14.59 -24.38 32.99
C PRO A 225 15.42 -23.10 33.24
N ALA A 226 16.37 -23.19 34.19
CA ALA A 226 17.18 -22.03 34.59
C ALA A 226 17.87 -21.33 33.41
N ASN A 227 18.35 -22.09 32.42
CA ASN A 227 18.97 -21.57 31.20
C ASN A 227 17.99 -21.00 30.18
N GLN A 228 16.67 -21.06 30.41
CA GLN A 228 15.63 -20.50 29.53
C GLN A 228 14.83 -19.37 30.19
N LYS A 229 15.01 -19.10 31.48
CA LYS A 229 14.29 -18.03 32.20
C LYS A 229 14.48 -16.65 31.58
N HIS A 230 15.65 -16.37 31.02
CA HIS A 230 15.92 -15.11 30.33
C HIS A 230 15.07 -14.97 29.05
N ILE A 231 14.78 -16.05 28.33
CA ILE A 231 13.93 -16.02 27.13
C ILE A 231 12.51 -15.60 27.51
N GLN A 232 11.96 -16.18 28.58
CA GLN A 232 10.65 -15.82 29.11
C GLN A 232 10.61 -14.35 29.55
N ARG A 233 11.70 -13.86 30.17
CA ARG A 233 11.81 -12.47 30.57
C ARG A 233 11.87 -11.55 29.35
N TYR A 234 12.72 -11.81 28.36
CA TYR A 234 12.83 -10.98 27.16
C TYR A 234 11.54 -10.95 26.34
N LEU A 235 10.78 -12.04 26.32
CA LEU A 235 9.47 -12.06 25.70
C LEU A 235 8.52 -11.05 26.40
N SER A 236 8.47 -11.05 27.74
CA SER A 236 7.66 -10.10 28.49
C SER A 236 8.16 -8.67 28.35
N ASP A 237 9.50 -8.44 28.44
CA ASP A 237 10.11 -7.13 28.32
C ASP A 237 9.87 -6.51 26.93
N ASN A 238 10.20 -7.25 25.89
CA ASN A 238 10.27 -6.71 24.53
C ASN A 238 8.93 -6.86 23.79
N CYS A 239 8.48 -8.10 23.50
CA CYS A 239 7.28 -8.31 22.70
C CYS A 239 6.04 -7.67 23.35
N PHE A 240 5.83 -7.92 24.64
CA PHE A 240 4.66 -7.41 25.35
C PHE A 240 4.88 -6.01 25.95
N GLY A 241 6.06 -5.73 26.51
CA GLY A 241 6.36 -4.47 27.18
C GLY A 241 6.72 -3.33 26.23
N ASP A 242 7.61 -3.56 25.27
CA ASP A 242 8.06 -2.48 24.36
C ASP A 242 7.14 -2.31 23.15
N PHE A 243 6.55 -3.39 22.64
CA PHE A 243 5.74 -3.34 21.43
C PHE A 243 4.23 -3.37 21.71
N LEU A 244 3.71 -4.37 22.42
CA LEU A 244 2.26 -4.55 22.51
C LEU A 244 1.55 -3.54 23.43
N THR A 245 2.28 -2.90 24.36
CA THR A 245 1.73 -1.82 25.20
C THR A 245 1.69 -0.46 24.51
N ARG A 246 2.25 -0.33 23.30
CA ARG A 246 2.31 0.95 22.59
C ARG A 246 0.90 1.46 22.26
N GLY A 247 0.74 2.78 22.27
CA GLY A 247 -0.47 3.43 21.77
C GLY A 247 -0.50 3.49 20.23
N GLY A 248 -1.57 4.08 19.70
CA GLY A 248 -1.68 4.39 18.27
C GLY A 248 -2.27 3.29 17.37
N LEU A 249 -2.53 2.09 17.91
CA LEU A 249 -3.40 1.07 17.31
C LEU A 249 -4.46 0.72 18.36
N ASP A 250 -5.75 0.90 18.02
CA ASP A 250 -6.90 0.57 18.84
C ASP A 250 -7.53 -0.74 18.38
#